data_f976077c412515987aad2f84346c6e76
#
_entry.id   f976077c412515987aad2f84346c6e76
#
_cell.length_a   1.000
_cell.length_b   1.000
_cell.length_c   1.000
_cell.angle_alpha   90.00
_cell.angle_beta   90.00
_cell.angle_gamma   90.00
#
_symmetry.space_group_name_H-M   'P 1'
#
loop_
_entity.id
_entity.type
_entity.pdbx_description
1 polymer ?
#
loop_
_entity_poly.entity_id
_entity_poly.type
_entity_poly.pdbx_seq_one_letter_code
_entity_poly.pdbx_strand_id
1 'polypeptide(L)'
;AGLVAASQSIESILTNPDAVAEIMSGEPDADRRRADGDGTSILTVFAVIGCALAVAMLLVFLFTLNNLKGKSAHEKYVKLQGLKAAFLALTLLGLGIPLVASLPLVIMLRRLRNMPHKCPACGTSMNKVDEVHDNEFLSPSQDLEERVGSVDYDVWLCPSCGEKDIEQYVQKGAPYIECEHCHARTARLARTRIVRPATRVSEGKGMKEYSCANCGHITPVVFSLPVAAAPIILGGGGSGRGFGGGGGFGGGGFGGGMTGGGGASGGW
;
A
#
# COMPACT_ATOMS: atom_id res chain seq x y z
N ALA A 1 11.57 -23.87 57.40
CA ALA A 1 12.85 -23.19 57.02
C ALA A 1 12.61 -21.74 56.58
N GLY A 2 11.55 -21.42 55.83
CA GLY A 2 11.29 -20.05 55.32
C GLY A 2 10.94 -19.00 56.38
N LEU A 3 10.17 -19.39 57.43
CA LEU A 3 9.78 -18.49 58.51
C LEU A 3 10.94 -18.07 59.43
N VAL A 4 11.91 -18.95 59.62
CA VAL A 4 13.12 -18.67 60.43
C VAL A 4 14.05 -17.69 59.66
N ALA A 5 14.18 -17.85 58.36
CA ALA A 5 14.96 -16.94 57.52
C ALA A 5 14.34 -15.53 57.47
N ALA A 6 13.00 -15.44 57.41
CA ALA A 6 12.29 -14.15 57.43
C ALA A 6 12.45 -13.43 58.77
N SER A 7 12.38 -14.13 59.93
CA SER A 7 12.58 -13.54 61.23
C SER A 7 14.03 -13.03 61.46
N GLN A 8 15.01 -13.77 60.99
CA GLN A 8 16.43 -13.37 61.03
C GLN A 8 16.71 -12.13 60.17
N SER A 9 16.06 -12.04 59.00
CA SER A 9 16.17 -10.84 58.13
C SER A 9 15.54 -9.60 58.79
N ILE A 10 14.38 -9.76 59.47
CA ILE A 10 13.73 -8.63 60.20
C ILE A 10 14.62 -8.19 61.39
N GLU A 11 15.20 -9.16 62.12
CA GLU A 11 16.04 -8.84 63.29
C GLU A 11 17.33 -8.16 62.85
N SER A 12 17.93 -8.50 61.72
CA SER A 12 19.11 -7.84 61.16
C SER A 12 18.81 -6.41 60.70
N ILE A 13 17.61 -6.11 60.21
CA ILE A 13 17.17 -4.78 59.81
C ILE A 13 16.93 -3.89 61.07
N LEU A 14 16.38 -4.45 62.14
CA LEU A 14 16.07 -3.70 63.36
C LEU A 14 17.32 -3.38 64.21
N THR A 15 18.38 -4.20 64.08
CA THR A 15 19.62 -4.03 64.87
C THR A 15 20.67 -3.18 64.15
N ASN A 16 20.57 -2.96 62.86
CA ASN A 16 21.55 -2.20 62.08
C ASN A 16 20.89 -0.94 61.50
N PRO A 17 21.10 0.26 62.07
CA PRO A 17 20.56 1.52 61.57
C PRO A 17 21.01 1.90 60.18
N ASP A 18 22.19 1.41 59.76
CA ASP A 18 22.72 1.67 58.39
C ASP A 18 21.99 0.90 57.32
N ALA A 19 21.46 -0.30 57.61
CA ALA A 19 20.63 -1.09 56.71
C ALA A 19 19.27 -0.43 56.45
N VAL A 20 18.72 0.27 57.48
CA VAL A 20 17.48 1.06 57.32
C VAL A 20 17.73 2.29 56.45
N ALA A 21 18.87 2.95 56.61
CA ALA A 21 19.22 4.11 55.81
C ALA A 21 19.46 3.72 54.34
N GLU A 22 20.07 2.56 54.08
CA GLU A 22 20.27 2.02 52.71
C GLU A 22 18.95 1.70 51.99
N ILE A 23 17.97 1.08 52.71
CA ILE A 23 16.62 0.83 52.19
C ILE A 23 15.84 2.12 51.98
N MET A 24 15.98 3.12 52.84
CA MET A 24 15.31 4.41 52.75
C MET A 24 15.96 5.37 51.75
N SER A 25 17.25 5.25 51.50
CA SER A 25 17.95 6.02 50.45
C SER A 25 17.59 5.63 49.05
N GLY A 26 16.90 4.45 48.88
CA GLY A 26 16.29 4.03 47.61
C GLY A 26 17.18 4.29 46.41
N GLU A 27 18.33 3.64 46.30
CA GLU A 27 19.05 3.65 45.05
C GLU A 27 18.12 3.02 43.98
N PRO A 28 17.73 3.75 42.97
CA PRO A 28 16.86 3.21 41.94
C PRO A 28 17.61 2.06 41.25
N ASP A 29 17.05 0.87 41.38
CA ASP A 29 17.52 -0.36 40.78
C ASP A 29 18.26 -0.14 39.46
N ALA A 30 19.49 -0.56 39.36
CA ALA A 30 20.28 -0.53 38.10
C ALA A 30 19.57 -1.26 36.96
N ASP A 31 18.65 -2.18 37.27
CA ASP A 31 17.77 -2.88 36.31
C ASP A 31 16.67 -1.95 35.74
N ARG A 32 16.12 -1.00 36.51
CA ARG A 32 15.20 0.01 35.96
C ARG A 32 15.88 0.95 34.98
N ARG A 33 17.13 1.35 35.24
CA ARG A 33 17.92 2.19 34.30
C ARG A 33 18.26 1.45 32.99
N ARG A 34 18.39 0.12 33.01
CA ARG A 34 18.59 -0.69 31.79
C ARG A 34 17.29 -0.79 30.97
N ALA A 35 16.13 -0.95 31.61
CA ALA A 35 14.84 -1.01 30.94
C ALA A 35 14.46 0.34 30.26
N ASP A 36 14.73 1.46 30.94
CA ASP A 36 14.48 2.80 30.39
C ASP A 36 15.50 3.19 29.30
N GLY A 37 16.73 2.67 29.35
CA GLY A 37 17.77 2.92 28.36
C GLY A 37 17.48 2.27 27.01
N ASP A 38 16.88 1.07 27.01
CA ASP A 38 16.64 0.31 25.78
C ASP A 38 15.41 0.83 24.99
N GLY A 39 14.35 1.27 25.70
CA GLY A 39 13.16 1.84 25.07
C GLY A 39 13.42 3.19 24.39
N THR A 40 14.23 4.04 25.01
CA THR A 40 14.62 5.35 24.44
C THR A 40 15.54 5.19 23.23
N SER A 41 16.42 4.18 23.23
CA SER A 41 17.31 3.94 22.09
C SER A 41 16.57 3.43 20.86
N ILE A 42 15.54 2.58 21.02
CA ILE A 42 14.71 2.10 19.92
C ILE A 42 13.92 3.26 19.30
N LEU A 43 13.27 4.09 20.10
CA LEU A 43 12.51 5.25 19.62
C LEU A 43 13.40 6.26 18.89
N THR A 44 14.62 6.50 19.38
CA THR A 44 15.58 7.39 18.71
C THR A 44 16.02 6.81 17.35
N VAL A 45 16.27 5.51 17.26
CA VAL A 45 16.60 4.86 15.97
C VAL A 45 15.46 5.04 14.96
N PHE A 46 14.21 4.79 15.35
CA PHE A 46 13.05 5.00 14.46
C PHE A 46 12.88 6.47 14.06
N ALA A 47 13.10 7.41 14.99
CA ALA A 47 13.05 8.84 14.69
C ALA A 47 14.12 9.25 13.67
N VAL A 48 15.35 8.77 13.82
CA VAL A 48 16.46 9.03 12.87
C VAL A 48 16.14 8.46 11.50
N ILE A 49 15.65 7.22 11.41
CA ILE A 49 15.23 6.60 10.15
C ILE A 49 14.10 7.39 9.51
N GLY A 50 13.07 7.75 10.28
CA GLY A 50 11.94 8.55 9.80
C GLY A 50 12.38 9.92 9.25
N CYS A 51 13.27 10.62 9.93
CA CYS A 51 13.85 11.89 9.47
C CYS A 51 14.68 11.70 8.19
N ALA A 52 15.52 10.67 8.12
CA ALA A 52 16.30 10.38 6.93
C ALA A 52 15.40 10.09 5.71
N LEU A 53 14.33 9.31 5.90
CA LEU A 53 13.34 9.06 4.85
C LEU A 53 12.62 10.35 4.43
N ALA A 54 12.26 11.23 5.37
CA ALA A 54 11.62 12.50 5.05
C ALA A 54 12.55 13.40 4.21
N VAL A 55 13.83 13.47 4.55
CA VAL A 55 14.82 14.23 3.76
C VAL A 55 15.00 13.63 2.38
N ALA A 56 15.12 12.29 2.26
CA ALA A 56 15.23 11.62 0.98
C ALA A 56 13.99 11.88 0.08
N MET A 57 12.79 11.82 0.64
CA MET A 57 11.53 12.14 -0.09
C MET A 57 11.53 13.58 -0.58
N LEU A 58 11.96 14.53 0.24
CA LEU A 58 12.05 15.93 -0.14
C LEU A 58 13.08 16.15 -1.27
N LEU A 59 14.23 15.52 -1.21
CA LEU A 59 15.24 15.57 -2.26
C LEU A 59 14.72 15.00 -3.59
N VAL A 60 14.06 13.83 -3.56
CA VAL A 60 13.43 13.24 -4.75
C VAL A 60 12.35 14.17 -5.32
N PHE A 61 11.54 14.79 -4.48
CA PHE A 61 10.54 15.74 -4.90
C PHE A 61 11.16 16.96 -5.59
N LEU A 62 12.16 17.59 -4.98
CA LEU A 62 12.86 18.76 -5.53
C LEU A 62 13.59 18.42 -6.84
N PHE A 63 14.26 17.26 -6.89
CA PHE A 63 14.90 16.78 -8.10
C PHE A 63 13.89 16.58 -9.24
N THR A 64 12.74 15.96 -8.94
CA THR A 64 11.66 15.76 -9.92
C THR A 64 11.12 17.12 -10.42
N LEU A 65 10.89 18.08 -9.52
CA LEU A 65 10.45 19.42 -9.90
C LEU A 65 11.46 20.13 -10.81
N ASN A 66 12.76 19.99 -10.52
CA ASN A 66 13.82 20.55 -11.33
C ASN A 66 13.81 19.97 -12.75
N ASN A 67 13.64 18.65 -12.89
CA ASN A 67 13.57 17.97 -14.18
C ASN A 67 12.29 18.28 -14.98
N LEU A 68 11.25 18.79 -14.30
CA LEU A 68 9.98 19.16 -14.93
C LEU A 68 9.88 20.66 -15.27
N LYS A 69 10.97 21.43 -15.14
CA LYS A 69 10.98 22.83 -15.56
C LYS A 69 10.68 22.94 -17.06
N GLY A 70 9.80 23.88 -17.42
CA GLY A 70 9.39 24.09 -18.82
C GLY A 70 8.28 23.15 -19.34
N LYS A 71 7.86 22.14 -18.56
CA LYS A 71 6.75 21.27 -18.94
C LYS A 71 5.39 21.89 -18.59
N SER A 72 4.31 21.43 -19.27
CA SER A 72 2.93 21.86 -18.98
C SER A 72 2.48 21.47 -17.56
N ALA A 73 1.41 22.10 -17.06
CA ALA A 73 0.85 21.79 -15.74
C ALA A 73 0.35 20.34 -15.67
N HIS A 74 -0.32 19.88 -16.72
CA HIS A 74 -0.79 18.50 -16.86
C HIS A 74 0.35 17.47 -16.84
N GLU A 75 1.41 17.66 -17.64
CA GLU A 75 2.57 16.78 -17.63
C GLU A 75 3.26 16.70 -16.25
N LYS A 76 3.38 17.85 -15.56
CA LYS A 76 3.91 17.90 -14.19
C LYS A 76 3.04 17.10 -13.24
N TYR A 77 1.72 17.25 -13.33
CA TYR A 77 0.76 16.53 -12.49
C TYR A 77 0.90 15.01 -12.69
N VAL A 78 0.85 14.52 -13.93
CA VAL A 78 0.92 13.07 -14.25
C VAL A 78 2.22 12.44 -13.74
N LYS A 79 3.36 13.13 -13.86
CA LYS A 79 4.66 12.66 -13.35
C LYS A 79 4.70 12.65 -11.82
N LEU A 80 4.25 13.73 -11.17
CA LEU A 80 4.25 13.84 -9.71
C LEU A 80 3.24 12.90 -9.05
N GLN A 81 2.10 12.62 -9.69
CA GLN A 81 1.13 11.65 -9.21
C GLN A 81 1.75 10.26 -9.03
N GLY A 82 2.72 9.88 -9.89
CA GLY A 82 3.44 8.63 -9.76
C GLY A 82 4.21 8.48 -8.44
N LEU A 83 4.59 9.58 -7.79
CA LEU A 83 5.29 9.56 -6.51
C LEU A 83 4.37 9.31 -5.30
N LYS A 84 3.05 9.55 -5.44
CA LYS A 84 2.09 9.43 -4.31
C LYS A 84 2.15 8.08 -3.62
N ALA A 85 2.12 6.98 -4.39
CA ALA A 85 2.13 5.63 -3.83
C ALA A 85 3.44 5.32 -3.09
N ALA A 86 4.58 5.71 -3.67
CA ALA A 86 5.89 5.53 -3.04
C ALA A 86 6.01 6.36 -1.77
N PHE A 87 5.56 7.61 -1.78
CA PHE A 87 5.57 8.48 -0.60
C PHE A 87 4.66 7.95 0.51
N LEU A 88 3.48 7.44 0.16
CA LEU A 88 2.59 6.81 1.14
C LEU A 88 3.22 5.58 1.79
N ALA A 89 3.84 4.70 1.00
CA ALA A 89 4.54 3.52 1.51
C ALA A 89 5.70 3.89 2.45
N LEU A 90 6.52 4.87 2.06
CA LEU A 90 7.63 5.37 2.90
C LEU A 90 7.13 6.04 4.19
N THR A 91 5.97 6.71 4.14
CA THR A 91 5.35 7.31 5.33
C THR A 91 4.93 6.24 6.33
N LEU A 92 4.39 5.12 5.87
CA LEU A 92 4.04 3.98 6.73
C LEU A 92 5.28 3.34 7.35
N LEU A 93 6.36 3.14 6.58
CA LEU A 93 7.62 2.60 7.07
C LEU A 93 8.30 3.51 8.10
N GLY A 94 8.18 4.83 7.96
CA GLY A 94 8.76 5.83 8.86
C GLY A 94 7.87 6.21 10.03
N LEU A 95 6.88 5.38 10.43
CA LEU A 95 5.95 5.63 11.55
C LEU A 95 5.23 6.99 11.46
N GLY A 96 4.94 7.45 10.25
CA GLY A 96 4.23 8.70 10.00
C GLY A 96 5.10 9.97 9.99
N ILE A 97 6.35 9.94 10.48
CA ILE A 97 7.26 11.10 10.45
C ILE A 97 7.40 11.70 9.03
N PRO A 98 7.58 10.88 7.95
CA PRO A 98 7.67 11.40 6.60
C PRO A 98 6.38 12.03 6.05
N LEU A 99 5.26 11.99 6.78
CA LEU A 99 4.00 12.60 6.36
C LEU A 99 4.17 14.09 6.05
N VAL A 100 4.96 14.80 6.87
CA VAL A 100 5.25 16.22 6.67
C VAL A 100 5.92 16.47 5.33
N ALA A 101 6.82 15.59 4.89
CA ALA A 101 7.48 15.67 3.59
C ALA A 101 6.54 15.37 2.40
N SER A 102 5.41 14.70 2.62
CA SER A 102 4.41 14.42 1.59
C SER A 102 3.45 15.59 1.34
N LEU A 103 3.29 16.50 2.31
CA LEU A 103 2.40 17.68 2.19
C LEU A 103 2.71 18.56 0.98
N PRO A 104 3.97 18.95 0.70
CA PRO A 104 4.30 19.75 -0.48
C PRO A 104 3.87 19.08 -1.78
N LEU A 105 4.03 17.76 -1.89
CA LEU A 105 3.59 17.00 -3.06
C LEU A 105 2.07 17.09 -3.24
N VAL A 106 1.29 16.89 -2.17
CA VAL A 106 -0.18 16.94 -2.24
C VAL A 106 -0.67 18.34 -2.60
N ILE A 107 -0.10 19.38 -1.98
CA ILE A 107 -0.44 20.77 -2.27
C ILE A 107 -0.10 21.10 -3.73
N MET A 108 1.07 20.69 -4.20
CA MET A 108 1.51 20.94 -5.58
C MET A 108 0.60 20.25 -6.60
N LEU A 109 0.21 18.99 -6.35
CA LEU A 109 -0.72 18.27 -7.21
C LEU A 109 -2.08 18.98 -7.32
N ARG A 110 -2.64 19.43 -6.18
CA ARG A 110 -3.89 20.21 -6.20
C ARG A 110 -3.76 21.52 -6.97
N ARG A 111 -2.64 22.24 -6.80
CA ARG A 111 -2.39 23.48 -7.54
C ARG A 111 -2.24 23.25 -9.03
N LEU A 112 -1.50 22.22 -9.44
CA LEU A 112 -1.27 21.92 -10.86
C LEU A 112 -2.57 21.54 -11.57
N ARG A 113 -3.44 20.75 -10.94
CA ARG A 113 -4.73 20.35 -11.50
C ARG A 113 -5.71 21.53 -11.67
N ASN A 114 -5.61 22.55 -10.81
CA ASN A 114 -6.50 23.72 -10.84
C ASN A 114 -5.83 24.97 -11.45
N MET A 115 -4.66 24.82 -12.10
CA MET A 115 -3.94 25.94 -12.67
C MET A 115 -4.51 26.29 -14.04
N PRO A 116 -5.09 27.49 -14.21
CA PRO A 116 -5.57 27.92 -15.50
C PRO A 116 -4.43 27.94 -16.54
N HIS A 117 -4.71 27.40 -17.70
CA HIS A 117 -3.80 27.46 -18.85
C HIS A 117 -4.34 28.34 -19.96
N LYS A 118 -3.50 28.64 -20.92
CA LYS A 118 -3.87 29.54 -22.04
C LYS A 118 -4.55 28.75 -23.15
N CYS A 119 -5.62 29.29 -23.70
CA CYS A 119 -6.28 28.76 -24.86
C CYS A 119 -5.30 28.64 -26.03
N PRO A 120 -5.20 27.48 -26.70
CA PRO A 120 -4.30 27.30 -27.83
C PRO A 120 -4.70 28.16 -29.06
N ALA A 121 -5.99 28.50 -29.19
CA ALA A 121 -6.50 29.25 -30.32
C ALA A 121 -6.33 30.79 -30.18
N CYS A 122 -6.61 31.34 -28.98
CA CYS A 122 -6.63 32.82 -28.81
C CYS A 122 -5.72 33.34 -27.68
N GLY A 123 -5.06 32.45 -26.91
CA GLY A 123 -4.15 32.83 -25.82
C GLY A 123 -4.83 33.36 -24.55
N THR A 124 -6.16 33.45 -24.51
CA THR A 124 -6.92 33.85 -23.31
C THR A 124 -6.84 32.76 -22.24
N SER A 125 -6.87 33.12 -20.96
CA SER A 125 -6.90 32.16 -19.86
C SER A 125 -8.22 31.40 -19.90
N MET A 126 -8.13 30.03 -19.83
CA MET A 126 -9.29 29.16 -19.83
C MET A 126 -9.84 28.97 -18.41
N ASN A 127 -11.13 28.72 -18.31
CA ASN A 127 -11.82 28.42 -17.06
C ASN A 127 -12.15 26.95 -16.98
N LYS A 128 -11.89 26.33 -15.82
CA LYS A 128 -12.29 24.95 -15.56
C LYS A 128 -13.80 24.90 -15.37
N VAL A 129 -14.46 23.96 -16.06
CA VAL A 129 -15.88 23.64 -15.86
C VAL A 129 -15.99 22.82 -14.55
N ASP A 130 -17.11 22.95 -13.86
CA ASP A 130 -17.39 22.17 -12.66
C ASP A 130 -17.86 20.75 -13.02
N GLU A 131 -17.65 19.80 -12.11
CA GLU A 131 -17.99 18.37 -12.24
C GLU A 131 -19.47 18.09 -12.53
N VAL A 132 -20.37 19.07 -12.37
CA VAL A 132 -21.80 18.88 -12.64
C VAL A 132 -22.13 19.12 -14.11
N HIS A 133 -21.39 20.02 -14.75
CA HIS A 133 -21.64 20.47 -16.11
C HIS A 133 -20.62 19.98 -17.14
N ASP A 134 -19.50 19.37 -16.70
CA ASP A 134 -18.44 18.91 -17.61
C ASP A 134 -18.88 17.73 -18.49
N ASN A 135 -19.79 16.89 -18.00
CA ASN A 135 -20.37 15.77 -18.76
C ASN A 135 -21.06 16.20 -20.08
N GLU A 136 -21.51 17.45 -20.16
CA GLU A 136 -22.12 17.99 -21.41
C GLU A 136 -21.09 18.13 -22.54
N PHE A 137 -19.82 18.18 -22.19
CA PHE A 137 -18.70 18.37 -23.13
C PHE A 137 -17.96 17.07 -23.44
N LEU A 138 -18.20 16.01 -22.68
CA LEU A 138 -17.58 14.70 -22.85
C LEU A 138 -18.29 13.87 -23.91
N SER A 139 -17.55 13.02 -24.60
CA SER A 139 -18.13 11.99 -25.45
C SER A 139 -18.76 10.88 -24.60
N PRO A 140 -19.72 10.08 -25.15
CA PRO A 140 -20.33 8.98 -24.41
C PRO A 140 -19.34 7.96 -23.86
N SER A 141 -18.19 7.75 -24.52
CA SER A 141 -17.12 6.87 -24.03
C SER A 141 -16.38 7.46 -22.86
N GLN A 142 -16.09 8.77 -22.88
CA GLN A 142 -15.43 9.50 -21.79
C GLN A 142 -16.32 9.57 -20.55
N ASP A 143 -17.60 9.90 -20.71
CA ASP A 143 -18.60 9.87 -19.62
C ASP A 143 -18.70 8.46 -18.99
N LEU A 144 -18.64 7.39 -19.80
CA LEU A 144 -18.61 6.04 -19.27
C LEU A 144 -17.32 5.73 -18.50
N GLU A 145 -16.15 6.19 -18.98
CA GLU A 145 -14.86 6.05 -18.30
C GLU A 145 -14.84 6.73 -16.94
N GLU A 146 -15.44 7.92 -16.84
CA GLU A 146 -15.64 8.62 -15.57
C GLU A 146 -16.55 7.86 -14.61
N ARG A 147 -17.72 7.44 -15.09
CA ARG A 147 -18.68 6.68 -14.29
C ARG A 147 -18.11 5.38 -13.73
N VAL A 148 -17.25 4.69 -14.47
CA VAL A 148 -16.59 3.48 -13.97
C VAL A 148 -15.34 3.81 -13.14
N GLY A 149 -14.93 5.05 -13.07
CA GLY A 149 -13.75 5.52 -12.32
C GLY A 149 -12.43 5.04 -12.90
N SER A 150 -12.34 4.83 -14.20
CA SER A 150 -11.11 4.41 -14.89
C SER A 150 -10.25 5.59 -15.35
N VAL A 151 -10.90 6.66 -15.77
CA VAL A 151 -10.31 7.94 -16.15
C VAL A 151 -11.16 9.04 -15.54
N ASP A 152 -10.55 10.13 -15.17
CA ASP A 152 -11.17 11.34 -14.64
C ASP A 152 -10.81 12.48 -15.60
N TYR A 153 -11.77 13.29 -16.00
CA TYR A 153 -11.61 14.33 -17.01
C TYR A 153 -11.80 15.71 -16.41
N ASP A 154 -10.95 16.66 -16.79
CA ASP A 154 -11.11 18.08 -16.47
C ASP A 154 -11.39 18.83 -17.78
N VAL A 155 -12.57 19.43 -17.89
CA VAL A 155 -12.96 20.23 -19.06
C VAL A 155 -12.64 21.71 -18.81
N TRP A 156 -11.93 22.30 -19.76
CA TRP A 156 -11.57 23.71 -19.74
C TRP A 156 -12.21 24.41 -20.92
N LEU A 157 -12.86 25.54 -20.64
CA LEU A 157 -13.52 26.36 -21.67
C LEU A 157 -12.87 27.74 -21.78
N CYS A 158 -12.64 28.18 -23.00
CA CYS A 158 -12.19 29.53 -23.27
C CYS A 158 -13.38 30.52 -23.26
N PRO A 159 -13.40 31.53 -22.36
CA PRO A 159 -14.48 32.49 -22.29
C PRO A 159 -14.53 33.44 -23.50
N SER A 160 -13.46 33.51 -24.30
CA SER A 160 -13.33 34.44 -25.41
C SER A 160 -13.74 33.85 -26.75
N CYS A 161 -13.33 32.59 -27.05
CA CYS A 161 -13.59 31.98 -28.37
C CYS A 161 -14.41 30.67 -28.28
N GLY A 162 -14.76 30.21 -27.07
CA GLY A 162 -15.52 28.97 -26.89
C GLY A 162 -14.72 27.68 -27.11
N GLU A 163 -13.41 27.79 -27.41
CA GLU A 163 -12.56 26.60 -27.55
C GLU A 163 -12.55 25.75 -26.27
N LYS A 164 -12.61 24.44 -26.44
CA LYS A 164 -12.56 23.49 -25.32
C LYS A 164 -11.25 22.71 -25.32
N ASP A 165 -10.72 22.46 -24.16
CA ASP A 165 -9.59 21.57 -23.92
C ASP A 165 -9.96 20.57 -22.84
N ILE A 166 -9.71 19.26 -23.06
CA ILE A 166 -10.11 18.16 -22.18
C ILE A 166 -8.84 17.46 -21.73
N GLU A 167 -8.51 17.58 -20.44
CA GLU A 167 -7.38 16.92 -19.82
C GLU A 167 -7.83 15.60 -19.18
N GLN A 168 -7.13 14.49 -19.50
CA GLN A 168 -7.45 13.17 -18.97
C GLN A 168 -6.51 12.74 -17.86
N TYR A 169 -7.05 12.15 -16.79
CA TYR A 169 -6.32 11.66 -15.62
C TYR A 169 -6.61 10.18 -15.36
N VAL A 170 -5.75 9.30 -15.88
CA VAL A 170 -5.91 7.85 -15.73
C VAL A 170 -5.78 7.42 -14.28
N GLN A 171 -6.79 6.71 -13.77
CA GLN A 171 -6.81 6.13 -12.43
C GLN A 171 -6.06 4.79 -12.42
N LYS A 172 -4.78 4.81 -12.01
CA LYS A 172 -3.88 3.65 -12.05
C LYS A 172 -4.33 2.45 -11.20
N GLY A 173 -5.21 2.68 -10.22
CA GLY A 173 -5.76 1.64 -9.36
C GLY A 173 -7.07 1.03 -9.84
N ALA A 174 -7.68 1.57 -10.90
CA ALA A 174 -8.92 1.06 -11.44
C ALA A 174 -8.72 -0.30 -12.14
N PRO A 175 -9.64 -1.27 -11.98
CA PRO A 175 -9.53 -2.61 -12.54
C PRO A 175 -9.92 -2.67 -14.03
N TYR A 176 -9.67 -1.59 -14.77
CA TYR A 176 -10.02 -1.44 -16.18
C TYR A 176 -8.77 -1.26 -17.03
N ILE A 177 -8.75 -1.89 -18.19
CA ILE A 177 -7.74 -1.71 -19.22
C ILE A 177 -8.35 -1.01 -20.45
N GLU A 178 -7.50 -0.46 -21.28
CA GLU A 178 -7.90 0.11 -22.57
C GLU A 178 -8.38 -0.99 -23.52
N CYS A 179 -9.52 -0.75 -24.19
CA CYS A 179 -10.07 -1.67 -25.17
C CYS A 179 -9.32 -1.54 -26.50
N GLU A 180 -8.85 -2.63 -27.06
CA GLU A 180 -8.13 -2.64 -28.36
C GLU A 180 -9.01 -2.19 -29.54
N HIS A 181 -10.35 -2.28 -29.42
CA HIS A 181 -11.27 -1.95 -30.51
C HIS A 181 -11.74 -0.48 -30.50
N CYS A 182 -12.15 0.04 -29.33
CA CYS A 182 -12.71 1.39 -29.22
C CYS A 182 -11.85 2.38 -28.43
N HIS A 183 -10.71 1.93 -27.94
CA HIS A 183 -9.73 2.70 -27.14
C HIS A 183 -10.26 3.27 -25.81
N ALA A 184 -11.53 3.02 -25.48
CA ALA A 184 -12.07 3.39 -24.18
C ALA A 184 -11.50 2.49 -23.07
N ARG A 185 -11.16 3.08 -21.92
CA ARG A 185 -10.58 2.38 -20.76
C ARG A 185 -11.68 1.79 -19.87
N THR A 186 -12.57 0.99 -20.46
CA THR A 186 -13.74 0.39 -19.81
C THR A 186 -13.76 -1.14 -19.88
N ALA A 187 -12.66 -1.76 -20.35
CA ALA A 187 -12.55 -3.21 -20.44
C ALA A 187 -12.15 -3.80 -19.08
N ARG A 188 -13.04 -4.63 -18.50
CA ARG A 188 -12.86 -5.29 -17.19
C ARG A 188 -12.66 -6.78 -17.38
N LEU A 189 -11.88 -7.38 -16.48
CA LEU A 189 -11.68 -8.83 -16.43
C LEU A 189 -13.02 -9.55 -16.23
N ALA A 190 -13.46 -10.29 -17.27
CA ALA A 190 -14.70 -11.08 -17.26
C ALA A 190 -14.42 -12.53 -16.87
N ARG A 191 -13.32 -13.13 -17.39
CA ARG A 191 -12.97 -14.52 -17.15
C ARG A 191 -11.47 -14.74 -17.15
N THR A 192 -11.03 -15.70 -16.33
CA THR A 192 -9.67 -16.26 -16.40
C THR A 192 -9.77 -17.76 -16.58
N ARG A 193 -9.04 -18.31 -17.56
CA ARG A 193 -8.99 -19.76 -17.79
C ARG A 193 -7.55 -20.22 -18.00
N ILE A 194 -7.27 -21.45 -17.57
CA ILE A 194 -5.99 -22.10 -17.82
C ILE A 194 -6.11 -22.82 -19.19
N VAL A 195 -5.25 -22.43 -20.13
CA VAL A 195 -5.19 -23.03 -21.49
C VAL A 195 -4.29 -24.26 -21.46
N ARG A 196 -3.16 -24.16 -20.76
CA ARG A 196 -2.22 -25.26 -20.54
C ARG A 196 -1.73 -25.19 -19.09
N PRO A 197 -1.91 -26.23 -18.27
CA PRO A 197 -1.39 -26.22 -16.91
C PRO A 197 0.14 -26.21 -16.89
N ALA A 198 0.71 -25.59 -15.88
CA ALA A 198 2.14 -25.65 -15.61
C ALA A 198 2.50 -27.06 -15.11
N THR A 199 3.68 -27.53 -15.50
CA THR A 199 4.26 -28.78 -15.01
C THR A 199 5.52 -28.49 -14.17
N ARG A 200 6.18 -29.53 -13.65
CA ARG A 200 7.44 -29.37 -12.92
C ARG A 200 8.62 -28.97 -13.81
N VAL A 201 8.49 -29.15 -15.12
CA VAL A 201 9.56 -28.93 -16.11
C VAL A 201 9.18 -27.94 -17.21
N SER A 202 7.93 -27.48 -17.25
CA SER A 202 7.46 -26.51 -18.24
C SER A 202 6.46 -25.53 -17.68
N GLU A 203 6.52 -24.30 -18.16
CA GLU A 203 5.55 -23.25 -17.87
C GLU A 203 4.18 -23.58 -18.46
N GLY A 204 3.13 -23.20 -17.75
CA GLY A 204 1.76 -23.24 -18.25
C GLY A 204 1.40 -21.95 -19.00
N LYS A 205 0.20 -21.94 -19.59
CA LYS A 205 -0.40 -20.76 -20.22
C LYS A 205 -1.82 -20.56 -19.69
N GLY A 206 -2.12 -19.35 -19.25
CA GLY A 206 -3.45 -18.91 -18.93
C GLY A 206 -3.92 -17.84 -19.90
N MET A 207 -5.22 -17.61 -19.94
CA MET A 207 -5.86 -16.55 -20.70
C MET A 207 -6.81 -15.77 -19.81
N LYS A 208 -6.71 -14.46 -19.85
CA LYS A 208 -7.65 -13.50 -19.26
C LYS A 208 -8.48 -12.91 -20.38
N GLU A 209 -9.78 -12.91 -20.23
CA GLU A 209 -10.72 -12.31 -21.18
C GLU A 209 -11.28 -11.04 -20.55
N TYR A 210 -11.04 -9.89 -21.18
CA TYR A 210 -11.54 -8.60 -20.73
C TYR A 210 -12.73 -8.20 -21.63
N SER A 211 -13.86 -7.87 -21.02
CA SER A 211 -15.05 -7.38 -21.72
C SER A 211 -15.16 -5.87 -21.60
N CYS A 212 -15.27 -5.19 -22.71
CA CYS A 212 -15.43 -3.74 -22.79
C CYS A 212 -16.88 -3.34 -22.53
N ALA A 213 -17.11 -2.44 -21.55
CA ALA A 213 -18.45 -1.94 -21.25
C ALA A 213 -18.97 -0.95 -22.30
N ASN A 214 -18.08 -0.32 -23.10
CA ASN A 214 -18.46 0.66 -24.12
C ASN A 214 -18.91 -0.01 -25.44
N CYS A 215 -18.14 -0.99 -25.95
CA CYS A 215 -18.41 -1.58 -27.27
C CYS A 215 -18.68 -3.09 -27.23
N GLY A 216 -18.65 -3.73 -26.06
CA GLY A 216 -18.87 -5.18 -25.92
C GLY A 216 -17.72 -6.07 -26.40
N HIS A 217 -16.64 -5.48 -26.96
CA HIS A 217 -15.50 -6.25 -27.46
C HIS A 217 -14.83 -7.04 -26.35
N ILE A 218 -14.39 -8.29 -26.66
CA ILE A 218 -13.65 -9.14 -25.73
C ILE A 218 -12.20 -9.19 -26.16
N THR A 219 -11.31 -8.67 -25.31
CA THR A 219 -9.86 -8.67 -25.51
C THR A 219 -9.23 -9.85 -24.76
N PRO A 220 -8.66 -10.87 -25.45
CA PRO A 220 -7.96 -11.98 -24.82
C PRO A 220 -6.51 -11.61 -24.51
N VAL A 221 -6.07 -11.75 -23.27
CA VAL A 221 -4.68 -11.53 -22.85
C VAL A 221 -4.09 -12.84 -22.33
N VAL A 222 -3.08 -13.36 -23.03
CA VAL A 222 -2.38 -14.59 -22.64
C VAL A 222 -1.30 -14.24 -21.59
N PHE A 223 -1.18 -15.08 -20.57
CA PHE A 223 -0.12 -14.95 -19.55
C PHE A 223 0.54 -16.31 -19.28
N SER A 224 1.81 -16.31 -18.87
CA SER A 224 2.51 -17.52 -18.46
C SER A 224 2.18 -17.86 -16.99
N LEU A 225 2.08 -19.17 -16.72
CA LEU A 225 2.04 -19.72 -15.38
C LEU A 225 3.45 -20.23 -15.05
N PRO A 226 4.05 -19.83 -13.92
CA PRO A 226 5.37 -20.31 -13.55
C PRO A 226 5.38 -21.84 -13.40
N VAL A 227 6.55 -22.43 -13.60
CA VAL A 227 6.77 -23.88 -13.38
C VAL A 227 6.26 -24.23 -11.98
N ALA A 228 5.53 -25.35 -11.88
CA ALA A 228 4.99 -25.81 -10.59
C ALA A 228 6.17 -26.16 -9.66
N ALA A 229 6.30 -25.39 -8.56
CA ALA A 229 7.29 -25.68 -7.53
C ALA A 229 7.04 -27.10 -6.98
N ALA A 230 8.10 -27.92 -6.89
CA ALA A 230 8.02 -29.17 -6.15
C ALA A 230 7.58 -28.82 -4.70
N PRO A 231 6.64 -29.58 -4.10
CA PRO A 231 6.37 -29.39 -2.69
C PRO A 231 7.69 -29.62 -1.94
N ILE A 232 8.12 -28.63 -1.19
CA ILE A 232 9.23 -28.78 -0.25
C ILE A 232 8.69 -29.72 0.82
N ILE A 233 8.91 -31.03 0.64
CA ILE A 233 8.75 -32.00 1.72
C ILE A 233 9.91 -31.67 2.64
N LEU A 234 9.67 -30.87 3.68
CA LEU A 234 10.51 -30.84 4.86
C LEU A 234 10.44 -32.24 5.42
N GLY A 235 11.31 -33.12 4.89
CA GLY A 235 11.53 -34.47 5.39
C GLY A 235 12.05 -34.32 6.81
N GLY A 236 11.14 -34.46 7.77
CA GLY A 236 11.51 -34.79 9.13
C GLY A 236 12.26 -36.11 9.12
N GLY A 237 13.59 -36.05 8.97
CA GLY A 237 14.49 -37.17 9.21
C GLY A 237 14.41 -37.51 10.68
N GLY A 238 13.46 -38.36 11.04
CA GLY A 238 13.39 -38.99 12.33
C GLY A 238 14.43 -40.07 12.44
N SER A 239 15.66 -39.78 12.88
CA SER A 239 16.52 -40.77 13.53
C SER A 239 16.29 -40.66 15.04
N GLY A 240 15.58 -41.62 15.55
CA GLY A 240 15.31 -41.79 16.96
C GLY A 240 16.59 -41.96 17.77
N ARG A 241 16.69 -41.19 18.84
CA ARG A 241 17.31 -41.59 20.11
C ARG A 241 16.58 -40.85 21.22
N GLY A 242 15.88 -41.59 22.05
CA GLY A 242 15.13 -41.10 23.16
C GLY A 242 16.03 -40.53 24.26
N PHE A 243 15.59 -39.46 24.87
CA PHE A 243 15.83 -39.14 26.27
C PHE A 243 14.59 -38.36 26.76
N GLY A 244 14.04 -38.83 27.87
CA GLY A 244 12.80 -38.36 28.47
C GLY A 244 12.98 -37.00 29.19
N GLY A 245 11.85 -36.34 29.43
CA GLY A 245 11.77 -35.19 30.34
C GLY A 245 10.71 -34.19 29.95
N GLY A 246 9.57 -34.26 30.52
CA GLY A 246 8.43 -33.48 30.88
C GLY A 246 8.32 -32.02 30.46
N GLY A 247 7.07 -31.59 30.16
CA GLY A 247 6.67 -30.18 30.15
C GLY A 247 5.69 -29.88 29.02
N GLY A 248 4.37 -30.06 29.26
CA GLY A 248 3.33 -29.69 28.32
C GLY A 248 3.05 -28.20 28.29
N PHE A 249 2.79 -27.66 27.09
CA PHE A 249 1.92 -26.50 26.86
C PHE A 249 1.17 -26.76 25.56
N GLY A 250 -0.15 -26.83 25.67
CA GLY A 250 -1.08 -26.98 24.57
C GLY A 250 -1.19 -25.72 23.74
N GLY A 251 -1.04 -25.85 22.43
CA GLY A 251 -1.37 -24.84 21.43
C GLY A 251 -2.37 -25.42 20.44
N GLY A 252 -3.59 -24.88 20.43
CA GLY A 252 -4.70 -25.33 19.62
C GLY A 252 -4.45 -25.19 18.12
N GLY A 253 -4.52 -26.29 17.39
CA GLY A 253 -4.54 -26.31 15.94
C GLY A 253 -5.95 -25.99 15.44
N PHE A 254 -6.07 -24.97 14.58
CA PHE A 254 -7.29 -24.74 13.82
C PHE A 254 -7.33 -25.69 12.61
N GLY A 255 -8.08 -26.77 12.73
CA GLY A 255 -8.39 -27.68 11.64
C GLY A 255 -9.42 -27.06 10.71
N GLY A 256 -9.01 -26.67 9.49
CA GLY A 256 -9.91 -26.31 8.40
C GLY A 256 -10.59 -27.57 7.87
N GLY A 257 -11.88 -27.71 8.16
CA GLY A 257 -12.70 -28.80 7.63
C GLY A 257 -13.00 -28.59 6.13
N MET A 258 -12.61 -29.56 5.30
CA MET A 258 -13.16 -29.73 3.94
C MET A 258 -14.59 -30.23 4.04
N THR A 259 -15.56 -29.37 3.71
CA THR A 259 -16.94 -29.80 3.46
C THR A 259 -17.06 -30.26 2.01
N GLY A 260 -17.05 -31.55 1.78
CA GLY A 260 -17.46 -32.17 0.54
C GLY A 260 -18.98 -32.07 0.39
N GLY A 261 -19.44 -31.21 -0.53
CA GLY A 261 -20.85 -31.12 -0.94
C GLY A 261 -21.19 -32.23 -1.90
N GLY A 262 -21.90 -33.27 -1.44
CA GLY A 262 -22.53 -34.25 -2.29
C GLY A 262 -23.79 -33.67 -2.92
N GLY A 263 -23.82 -33.52 -4.28
CA GLY A 263 -25.01 -33.17 -5.04
C GLY A 263 -25.90 -34.38 -5.23
N ALA A 264 -27.14 -34.30 -4.74
CA ALA A 264 -28.19 -35.25 -5.08
C ALA A 264 -28.95 -34.77 -6.34
N SER A 265 -28.90 -35.55 -7.42
CA SER A 265 -29.73 -35.40 -8.61
C SER A 265 -31.06 -36.10 -8.37
N GLY A 266 -32.16 -35.35 -8.33
CA GLY A 266 -33.52 -35.85 -8.37
C GLY A 266 -34.18 -35.43 -9.67
N GLY A 267 -34.45 -36.36 -10.53
CA GLY A 267 -35.27 -36.14 -11.72
C GLY A 267 -36.75 -36.24 -11.40
N TRP A 268 -37.51 -35.36 -12.04
CA TRP A 268 -38.91 -35.53 -12.44
C TRP A 268 -39.08 -34.78 -13.75
#